data_430a2230aaa719bb7ebc91029071986b
#
_entry.id   430a2230aaa719bb7ebc91029071986b
#
_cell.length_a   1.000
_cell.length_b   1.000
_cell.length_c   1.000
_cell.angle_alpha   90.00
_cell.angle_beta   90.00
_cell.angle_gamma   90.00
#
_symmetry.space_group_name_H-M   'P 1'
#
loop_
_entity.id
_entity.type
_entity.pdbx_description
1 polymer ?
#
loop_
_entity_poly.entity_id
_entity_poly.type
_entity_poly.pdbx_seq_one_letter_code
_entity_poly.pdbx_strand_id
1 'polypeptide(L)'
;MKNSSVLIVGCGDIGIRTGGLLKGQGWDVAGVRRDTSKLPAEFVAYAANYTESGSLDFIAQSAPDFVLATFNPVDRTEAGYKAGFQNAMSHLISGLGPHRPRHILMASSTRVFAEARGGWVDDDSPLTDDDPCALAIIAAEQQLLASGHNASVVRFAGIYGIPGSRLMSRVRNGELCQPEPVSYTNRIHR
;
A
#
# COMPACT_ATOMS: atom_id res chain seq x y z
N MET A 1 16.51 2.73 -26.15
CA MET A 1 15.15 3.03 -25.67
C MET A 1 15.27 3.36 -24.18
N LYS A 2 14.54 4.37 -23.67
CA LYS A 2 14.52 4.67 -22.23
C LYS A 2 13.80 3.54 -21.50
N ASN A 3 14.36 3.03 -20.40
CA ASN A 3 13.69 2.06 -19.57
C ASN A 3 12.41 2.66 -18.94
N SER A 4 11.39 1.84 -18.71
CA SER A 4 10.26 2.26 -17.90
C SER A 4 10.71 2.47 -16.45
N SER A 5 10.17 3.50 -15.79
CA SER A 5 10.52 3.85 -14.41
C SER A 5 9.34 3.68 -13.47
N VAL A 6 9.60 3.22 -12.24
CA VAL A 6 8.59 3.11 -11.19
C VAL A 6 9.09 3.73 -9.89
N LEU A 7 8.23 4.53 -9.28
CA LEU A 7 8.41 5.03 -7.91
C LEU A 7 7.51 4.24 -6.96
N ILE A 8 8.10 3.64 -5.93
CA ILE A 8 7.37 2.86 -4.92
C ILE A 8 7.31 3.66 -3.62
N VAL A 9 6.14 4.21 -3.32
CA VAL A 9 5.92 5.02 -2.11
C VAL A 9 5.48 4.12 -0.96
N GLY A 10 6.21 4.15 0.15
CA GLY A 10 6.06 3.20 1.25
C GLY A 10 6.79 1.87 0.99
N CYS A 11 7.97 1.93 0.34
CA CYS A 11 8.73 0.78 -0.14
C CYS A 11 9.19 -0.16 1.00
N GLY A 12 8.24 -0.95 1.52
CA GLY A 12 8.42 -2.02 2.51
C GLY A 12 8.62 -3.38 1.84
N ASP A 13 8.21 -4.48 2.51
CA ASP A 13 8.42 -5.85 2.02
C ASP A 13 7.81 -6.05 0.61
N ILE A 14 6.54 -5.69 0.42
CA ILE A 14 5.86 -5.84 -0.89
C ILE A 14 6.51 -4.96 -1.94
N GLY A 15 6.80 -3.70 -1.60
CA GLY A 15 7.44 -2.76 -2.52
C GLY A 15 8.83 -3.22 -2.96
N ILE A 16 9.67 -3.69 -2.04
CA ILE A 16 11.00 -4.22 -2.34
C ILE A 16 10.92 -5.44 -3.26
N ARG A 17 10.02 -6.38 -2.99
CA ARG A 17 9.85 -7.58 -3.82
C ARG A 17 9.36 -7.25 -5.22
N THR A 18 8.34 -6.38 -5.32
CA THR A 18 7.82 -5.92 -6.61
C THR A 18 8.89 -5.17 -7.39
N GLY A 19 9.60 -4.25 -6.73
CA GLY A 19 10.69 -3.51 -7.34
C GLY A 19 11.83 -4.40 -7.81
N GLY A 20 12.20 -5.44 -7.04
CA GLY A 20 13.20 -6.42 -7.44
C GLY A 20 12.82 -7.19 -8.70
N LEU A 21 11.55 -7.61 -8.83
CA LEU A 21 11.04 -8.25 -10.03
C LEU A 21 11.09 -7.31 -11.23
N LEU A 22 10.67 -6.05 -11.07
CA LEU A 22 10.72 -5.05 -12.14
C LEU A 22 12.16 -4.71 -12.52
N LYS A 23 13.07 -4.61 -11.55
CA LYS A 23 14.50 -4.40 -11.80
C LYS A 23 15.09 -5.53 -12.64
N GLY A 24 14.73 -6.79 -12.35
CA GLY A 24 15.11 -7.96 -13.14
C GLY A 24 14.58 -7.93 -14.57
N GLN A 25 13.54 -7.14 -14.85
CA GLN A 25 12.98 -6.89 -16.19
C GLN A 25 13.56 -5.62 -16.87
N GLY A 26 14.58 -5.00 -16.28
CA GLY A 26 15.25 -3.83 -16.83
C GLY A 26 14.57 -2.49 -16.53
N TRP A 27 13.66 -2.44 -15.52
CA TRP A 27 13.05 -1.17 -15.11
C TRP A 27 13.99 -0.35 -14.23
N ASP A 28 13.83 0.97 -14.28
CA ASP A 28 14.42 1.89 -13.32
C ASP A 28 13.51 1.99 -12.09
N VAL A 29 14.00 1.53 -10.94
CA VAL A 29 13.21 1.41 -9.71
C VAL A 29 13.69 2.41 -8.67
N ALA A 30 12.76 3.18 -8.13
CA ALA A 30 12.99 4.08 -7.02
C ALA A 30 12.08 3.72 -5.83
N GLY A 31 12.63 3.78 -4.61
CA GLY A 31 11.91 3.49 -3.38
C GLY A 31 11.87 4.68 -2.43
N VAL A 32 10.69 4.96 -1.88
CA VAL A 32 10.46 6.00 -0.87
C VAL A 32 10.21 5.37 0.48
N ARG A 33 11.04 5.67 1.46
CA ARG A 33 10.84 5.30 2.86
C ARG A 33 11.68 6.15 3.80
N ARG A 34 11.33 6.19 5.08
CA ARG A 34 12.05 6.97 6.11
C ARG A 34 13.49 6.51 6.29
N ASP A 35 13.71 5.22 6.40
CA ASP A 35 15.03 4.58 6.55
C ASP A 35 15.43 3.90 5.24
N THR A 36 16.18 4.60 4.42
CA THR A 36 16.62 4.14 3.10
C THR A 36 17.70 3.06 3.16
N SER A 37 18.36 2.84 4.30
CA SER A 37 19.35 1.78 4.46
C SER A 37 18.79 0.38 4.27
N LYS A 38 17.45 0.26 4.34
CA LYS A 38 16.71 -1.00 4.13
C LYS A 38 16.27 -1.22 2.68
N LEU A 39 16.57 -0.29 1.78
CA LEU A 39 16.32 -0.48 0.35
C LEU A 39 17.47 -1.26 -0.29
N PRO A 40 17.19 -2.08 -1.32
CA PRO A 40 18.22 -2.66 -2.15
C PRO A 40 19.14 -1.59 -2.75
N ALA A 41 20.44 -1.86 -2.82
CA ALA A 41 21.42 -0.90 -3.32
C ALA A 41 21.20 -0.48 -4.79
N GLU A 42 20.54 -1.34 -5.55
CA GLU A 42 20.19 -1.11 -6.95
C GLU A 42 18.96 -0.21 -7.16
N PHE A 43 18.25 0.17 -6.07
CA PHE A 43 17.12 1.11 -6.13
C PHE A 43 17.62 2.55 -5.91
N VAL A 44 17.03 3.49 -6.65
CA VAL A 44 17.19 4.91 -6.30
C VAL A 44 16.43 5.16 -5.00
N ALA A 45 17.11 5.67 -3.99
CA ALA A 45 16.56 5.82 -2.64
C ALA A 45 16.13 7.26 -2.36
N TYR A 46 14.87 7.44 -1.97
CA TYR A 46 14.33 8.72 -1.49
C TYR A 46 13.96 8.61 0.00
N ALA A 47 14.66 9.38 0.84
CA ALA A 47 14.34 9.48 2.27
C ALA A 47 13.18 10.45 2.45
N ALA A 48 11.97 9.92 2.67
CA ALA A 48 10.79 10.75 2.91
C ALA A 48 9.77 10.02 3.80
N ASN A 49 9.00 10.81 4.54
CA ASN A 49 7.86 10.33 5.31
C ASN A 49 6.56 10.75 4.60
N TYR A 50 5.95 9.84 3.86
CA TYR A 50 4.75 10.11 3.08
C TYR A 50 3.53 10.54 3.92
N THR A 51 3.60 10.43 5.26
CA THR A 51 2.57 10.96 6.16
C THR A 51 2.72 12.45 6.47
N GLU A 52 3.82 13.07 6.03
CA GLU A 52 4.11 14.49 6.21
C GLU A 52 3.83 15.27 4.93
N SER A 53 3.15 16.39 5.07
CA SER A 53 2.84 17.27 3.94
C SER A 53 4.13 17.82 3.30
N GLY A 54 4.15 17.90 1.96
CA GLY A 54 5.30 18.40 1.20
C GLY A 54 6.47 17.42 1.08
N SER A 55 6.50 16.32 1.85
CA SER A 55 7.61 15.36 1.83
C SER A 55 7.75 14.62 0.48
N LEU A 56 6.72 14.64 -0.34
CA LEU A 56 6.65 13.99 -1.64
C LEU A 56 6.75 14.95 -2.84
N ASP A 57 7.02 16.24 -2.62
CA ASP A 57 7.03 17.27 -3.69
C ASP A 57 8.12 17.01 -4.76
N PHE A 58 9.15 16.22 -4.43
CA PHE A 58 10.17 15.80 -5.39
C PHE A 58 9.63 14.90 -6.51
N ILE A 59 8.44 14.31 -6.36
CA ILE A 59 7.87 13.38 -7.36
C ILE A 59 7.63 14.09 -8.69
N ALA A 60 7.17 15.33 -8.66
CA ALA A 60 6.97 16.13 -9.87
C ALA A 60 8.25 16.27 -10.72
N GLN A 61 9.43 16.38 -10.05
CA GLN A 61 10.73 16.51 -10.73
C GLN A 61 11.29 15.16 -11.14
N SER A 62 11.13 14.11 -10.32
CA SER A 62 11.60 12.76 -10.65
C SER A 62 10.82 12.12 -11.78
N ALA A 63 9.59 12.58 -12.01
CA ALA A 63 8.70 12.26 -13.13
C ALA A 63 8.68 10.76 -13.50
N PRO A 64 8.28 9.85 -12.56
CA PRO A 64 8.24 8.41 -12.81
C PRO A 64 7.15 8.06 -13.82
N ASP A 65 7.40 7.05 -14.68
CA ASP A 65 6.36 6.55 -15.60
C ASP A 65 5.20 5.88 -14.85
N PHE A 66 5.52 5.21 -13.73
CA PHE A 66 4.54 4.50 -12.90
C PHE A 66 4.75 4.82 -11.41
N VAL A 67 3.67 4.80 -10.65
CA VAL A 67 3.72 4.93 -9.19
C VAL A 67 3.02 3.73 -8.56
N LEU A 68 3.69 3.12 -7.57
CA LEU A 68 3.12 2.08 -6.72
C LEU A 68 3.04 2.60 -5.28
N ALA A 69 1.83 2.77 -4.76
CA ALA A 69 1.58 3.15 -3.37
C ALA A 69 1.35 1.90 -2.53
N THR A 70 2.30 1.59 -1.62
CA THR A 70 2.23 0.48 -0.66
C THR A 70 2.19 1.02 0.76
N PHE A 71 1.14 1.78 1.04
CA PHE A 71 0.95 2.44 2.32
C PHE A 71 0.71 1.46 3.46
N ASN A 72 1.05 1.90 4.67
CA ASN A 72 0.74 1.21 5.91
C ASN A 72 0.26 2.22 6.94
N PRO A 73 -0.59 1.83 7.88
CA PRO A 73 -0.96 2.73 8.97
C PRO A 73 0.28 3.03 9.84
N VAL A 74 0.32 4.21 10.43
CA VAL A 74 1.39 4.60 11.36
C VAL A 74 1.35 3.72 12.61
N ASP A 75 0.13 3.47 13.09
CA ASP A 75 -0.22 2.55 14.17
C ASP A 75 -1.62 1.97 13.94
N ARG A 76 -2.15 1.22 14.92
CA ARG A 76 -3.46 0.55 14.78
C ARG A 76 -4.65 1.38 15.23
N THR A 77 -4.47 2.67 15.47
CA THR A 77 -5.54 3.60 15.80
C THR A 77 -6.20 4.15 14.53
N GLU A 78 -7.40 4.69 14.65
CA GLU A 78 -8.07 5.45 13.60
C GLU A 78 -7.15 6.56 13.05
N ALA A 79 -6.54 7.34 13.95
CA ALA A 79 -5.61 8.42 13.56
C ALA A 79 -4.40 7.89 12.79
N GLY A 80 -3.85 6.73 13.20
CA GLY A 80 -2.74 6.07 12.50
C GLY A 80 -3.12 5.59 11.09
N TYR A 81 -4.34 5.07 10.93
CA TYR A 81 -4.87 4.71 9.60
C TYR A 81 -5.14 5.94 8.73
N LYS A 82 -5.73 6.98 9.30
CA LYS A 82 -5.97 8.25 8.58
C LYS A 82 -4.65 8.86 8.09
N ALA A 83 -3.65 8.94 8.96
CA ALA A 83 -2.32 9.44 8.57
C ALA A 83 -1.66 8.56 7.50
N GLY A 84 -1.69 7.23 7.67
CA GLY A 84 -1.00 6.28 6.82
C GLY A 84 -1.65 6.01 5.47
N PHE A 85 -2.96 6.28 5.30
CA PHE A 85 -3.70 6.04 4.07
C PHE A 85 -4.30 7.33 3.50
N GLN A 86 -5.28 7.93 4.17
CA GLN A 86 -6.02 9.08 3.66
C GLN A 86 -5.09 10.29 3.42
N ASN A 87 -4.32 10.70 4.43
CA ASN A 87 -3.41 11.84 4.30
C ASN A 87 -2.25 11.51 3.36
N ALA A 88 -1.70 10.27 3.45
CA ALA A 88 -0.63 9.81 2.58
C ALA A 88 -1.02 9.87 1.10
N MET A 89 -2.26 9.48 0.74
CA MET A 89 -2.75 9.58 -0.64
C MET A 89 -2.91 11.05 -1.06
N SER A 90 -3.42 11.91 -0.19
CA SER A 90 -3.51 13.35 -0.46
C SER A 90 -2.12 13.95 -0.72
N HIS A 91 -1.11 13.57 0.07
CA HIS A 91 0.27 14.04 -0.12
C HIS A 91 0.89 13.51 -1.41
N LEU A 92 0.62 12.25 -1.77
CA LEU A 92 1.06 11.67 -3.04
C LEU A 92 0.48 12.42 -4.23
N ILE A 93 -0.83 12.65 -4.26
CA ILE A 93 -1.50 13.37 -5.34
C ILE A 93 -0.97 14.81 -5.43
N SER A 94 -0.81 15.49 -4.29
CA SER A 94 -0.21 16.83 -4.24
C SER A 94 1.23 16.85 -4.77
N GLY A 95 2.05 15.89 -4.35
CA GLY A 95 3.46 15.78 -4.77
C GLY A 95 3.66 15.45 -6.24
N LEU A 96 2.67 14.88 -6.91
CA LEU A 96 2.68 14.71 -8.37
C LEU A 96 2.61 16.06 -9.11
N GLY A 97 1.94 17.07 -8.55
CA GLY A 97 1.77 18.37 -9.19
C GLY A 97 1.23 18.25 -10.62
N PRO A 98 1.91 18.84 -11.62
CA PRO A 98 1.51 18.74 -13.02
C PRO A 98 1.90 17.42 -13.68
N HIS A 99 2.75 16.59 -13.03
CA HIS A 99 3.19 15.32 -13.58
C HIS A 99 2.03 14.32 -13.71
N ARG A 100 1.99 13.60 -14.82
CA ARG A 100 0.97 12.58 -15.12
C ARG A 100 1.66 11.25 -15.39
N PRO A 101 1.86 10.40 -14.37
CA PRO A 101 2.35 9.04 -14.59
C PRO A 101 1.40 8.28 -15.53
N ARG A 102 1.94 7.31 -16.25
CA ARG A 102 1.15 6.44 -17.14
C ARG A 102 0.12 5.63 -16.35
N HIS A 103 0.45 5.28 -15.09
CA HIS A 103 -0.47 4.60 -14.18
C HIS A 103 -0.04 4.74 -12.72
N ILE A 104 -1.03 4.80 -11.82
CA ILE A 104 -0.83 4.74 -10.37
C ILE A 104 -1.54 3.51 -9.84
N LEU A 105 -0.84 2.63 -9.15
CA LEU A 105 -1.41 1.46 -8.49
C LEU A 105 -1.35 1.62 -6.98
N MET A 106 -2.51 1.49 -6.31
CA MET A 106 -2.58 1.46 -4.85
C MET A 106 -2.77 0.03 -4.34
N ALA A 107 -1.88 -0.42 -3.46
CA ALA A 107 -2.09 -1.60 -2.64
C ALA A 107 -3.06 -1.25 -1.50
N SER A 108 -4.25 -1.79 -1.55
CA SER A 108 -5.32 -1.65 -0.56
C SER A 108 -5.56 -2.97 0.18
N SER A 109 -6.67 -3.10 0.89
CA SER A 109 -6.98 -4.24 1.76
C SER A 109 -8.44 -4.68 1.61
N THR A 110 -8.69 -5.98 1.65
CA THR A 110 -10.06 -6.54 1.77
C THR A 110 -10.77 -6.16 3.07
N ARG A 111 -10.09 -5.49 4.01
CA ARG A 111 -10.73 -4.91 5.20
C ARG A 111 -11.83 -3.89 4.87
N VAL A 112 -11.78 -3.30 3.67
CA VAL A 112 -12.77 -2.31 3.24
C VAL A 112 -14.16 -2.86 3.00
N PHE A 113 -14.31 -4.18 2.84
CA PHE A 113 -15.61 -4.81 2.61
C PHE A 113 -16.45 -4.90 3.88
N ALA A 114 -17.78 -4.70 3.74
CA ALA A 114 -18.74 -4.87 4.82
C ALA A 114 -18.99 -6.34 5.18
N GLU A 115 -18.70 -7.27 4.26
CA GLU A 115 -18.92 -8.70 4.45
C GLU A 115 -17.99 -9.27 5.54
N ALA A 116 -18.56 -9.79 6.62
CA ALA A 116 -17.85 -10.35 7.77
C ALA A 116 -18.35 -11.75 8.18
N ARG A 117 -19.28 -12.35 7.42
CA ARG A 117 -19.93 -13.63 7.74
C ARG A 117 -19.45 -14.81 6.91
N GLY A 118 -18.39 -14.62 6.08
CA GLY A 118 -17.83 -15.65 5.23
C GLY A 118 -18.47 -15.75 3.84
N GLY A 119 -19.22 -14.75 3.45
CA GLY A 119 -19.76 -14.60 2.08
C GLY A 119 -18.65 -14.27 1.07
N TRP A 120 -18.96 -14.50 -0.20
CA TRP A 120 -18.10 -14.07 -1.29
C TRP A 120 -18.21 -12.55 -1.51
N VAL A 121 -17.10 -11.93 -1.88
CA VAL A 121 -17.03 -10.52 -2.25
C VAL A 121 -16.39 -10.38 -3.62
N ASP A 122 -16.79 -9.33 -4.34
CA ASP A 122 -16.25 -8.88 -5.62
C ASP A 122 -16.04 -7.36 -5.60
N ASP A 123 -15.68 -6.77 -6.74
CA ASP A 123 -15.35 -5.36 -6.82
C ASP A 123 -16.57 -4.44 -6.55
N ASP A 124 -17.81 -4.93 -6.78
CA ASP A 124 -19.07 -4.21 -6.58
C ASP A 124 -19.69 -4.44 -5.19
N SER A 125 -19.07 -5.31 -4.38
CA SER A 125 -19.58 -5.64 -3.05
C SER A 125 -19.56 -4.43 -2.11
N PRO A 126 -20.55 -4.29 -1.22
CA PRO A 126 -20.68 -3.15 -0.31
C PRO A 126 -19.40 -2.97 0.55
N LEU A 127 -18.99 -1.71 0.70
CA LEU A 127 -17.92 -1.33 1.60
C LEU A 127 -18.49 -1.05 2.99
N THR A 128 -17.66 -1.25 4.02
CA THR A 128 -18.06 -0.96 5.41
C THR A 128 -18.24 0.54 5.64
N ASP A 129 -19.17 0.87 6.53
CA ASP A 129 -19.47 2.23 6.99
C ASP A 129 -19.23 2.42 8.51
N ASP A 130 -18.87 1.36 9.23
CA ASP A 130 -18.75 1.32 10.69
C ASP A 130 -17.33 1.05 11.21
N ASP A 131 -16.34 0.72 10.35
CA ASP A 131 -14.94 0.55 10.75
C ASP A 131 -14.10 1.80 10.42
N PRO A 132 -13.78 2.66 11.41
CA PRO A 132 -13.03 3.90 11.17
C PRO A 132 -11.67 3.70 10.49
N CYS A 133 -11.01 2.57 10.76
CA CYS A 133 -9.74 2.24 10.11
C CYS A 133 -9.94 1.87 8.63
N ALA A 134 -11.00 1.13 8.32
CA ALA A 134 -11.35 0.82 6.93
C ALA A 134 -11.81 2.07 6.17
N LEU A 135 -12.57 2.96 6.81
CA LEU A 135 -12.99 4.23 6.21
C LEU A 135 -11.80 5.10 5.78
N ALA A 136 -10.70 5.09 6.53
CA ALA A 136 -9.47 5.80 6.13
C ALA A 136 -8.83 5.19 4.86
N ILE A 137 -8.90 3.87 4.69
CA ILE A 137 -8.43 3.19 3.46
C ILE A 137 -9.37 3.52 2.29
N ILE A 138 -10.70 3.42 2.50
CA ILE A 138 -11.72 3.76 1.51
C ILE A 138 -11.56 5.20 1.02
N ALA A 139 -11.33 6.14 1.94
CA ALA A 139 -11.08 7.53 1.60
C ALA A 139 -9.84 7.70 0.70
N ALA A 140 -8.76 6.96 0.96
CA ALA A 140 -7.57 6.97 0.11
C ALA A 140 -7.86 6.38 -1.29
N GLU A 141 -8.61 5.27 -1.39
CA GLU A 141 -9.06 4.71 -2.67
C GLU A 141 -9.86 5.73 -3.49
N GLN A 142 -10.85 6.35 -2.84
CA GLN A 142 -11.71 7.35 -3.47
C GLN A 142 -10.94 8.59 -3.94
N GLN A 143 -10.00 9.10 -3.11
CA GLN A 143 -9.14 10.21 -3.49
C GLN A 143 -8.32 9.88 -4.75
N LEU A 144 -7.73 8.70 -4.81
CA LEU A 144 -6.95 8.26 -5.95
C LEU A 144 -7.80 8.15 -7.22
N LEU A 145 -8.94 7.44 -7.14
CA LEU A 145 -9.83 7.22 -8.29
C LEU A 145 -10.47 8.52 -8.79
N ALA A 146 -10.74 9.48 -7.91
CA ALA A 146 -11.28 10.80 -8.25
C ALA A 146 -10.22 11.82 -8.69
N SER A 147 -8.92 11.49 -8.61
CA SER A 147 -7.82 12.44 -8.84
C SER A 147 -7.62 12.85 -10.30
N GLY A 148 -8.31 12.18 -11.24
CA GLY A 148 -8.12 12.39 -12.68
C GLY A 148 -6.85 11.74 -13.25
N HIS A 149 -6.08 11.01 -12.43
CA HIS A 149 -4.98 10.17 -12.91
C HIS A 149 -5.50 8.82 -13.42
N ASN A 150 -4.76 8.20 -14.35
CA ASN A 150 -4.97 6.80 -14.69
C ASN A 150 -4.54 5.95 -13.51
N ALA A 151 -5.48 5.31 -12.82
CA ALA A 151 -5.21 4.63 -11.56
C ALA A 151 -6.02 3.34 -11.38
N SER A 152 -5.48 2.44 -10.56
CA SER A 152 -6.16 1.23 -10.11
C SER A 152 -5.88 0.98 -8.64
N VAL A 153 -6.81 0.26 -7.99
CA VAL A 153 -6.71 -0.20 -6.61
C VAL A 153 -6.72 -1.72 -6.60
N VAL A 154 -5.80 -2.32 -5.84
CA VAL A 154 -5.77 -3.78 -5.61
C VAL A 154 -5.99 -4.04 -4.13
N ARG A 155 -7.12 -4.67 -3.79
CA ARG A 155 -7.50 -5.01 -2.41
C ARG A 155 -6.92 -6.36 -2.04
N PHE A 156 -5.79 -6.37 -1.33
CA PHE A 156 -5.15 -7.60 -0.89
C PHE A 156 -5.85 -8.20 0.32
N ALA A 157 -5.99 -9.51 0.31
CA ALA A 157 -6.26 -10.32 1.49
C ALA A 157 -5.12 -10.21 2.52
N GLY A 158 -5.29 -10.74 3.72
CA GLY A 158 -4.25 -10.71 4.74
C GLY A 158 -2.97 -11.40 4.26
N ILE A 159 -1.93 -10.62 3.96
CA ILE A 159 -0.66 -11.12 3.42
C ILE A 159 0.11 -11.86 4.52
N TYR A 160 0.58 -13.09 4.22
CA TYR A 160 1.39 -13.87 5.14
C TYR A 160 2.67 -14.40 4.48
N GLY A 161 3.53 -15.09 5.26
CA GLY A 161 4.78 -15.69 4.78
C GLY A 161 6.03 -14.86 5.11
N ILE A 162 5.88 -13.68 5.74
CA ILE A 162 7.03 -12.90 6.22
C ILE A 162 7.62 -13.63 7.44
N PRO A 163 8.92 -14.03 7.42
CA PRO A 163 9.58 -14.61 8.59
C PRO A 163 9.47 -13.68 9.80
N GLY A 164 9.12 -14.22 10.96
CA GLY A 164 8.93 -13.43 12.19
C GLY A 164 7.66 -12.58 12.23
N SER A 165 6.78 -12.65 11.22
CA SER A 165 5.48 -11.97 11.29
C SER A 165 4.62 -12.54 12.43
N ARG A 166 3.68 -11.71 12.94
CA ARG A 166 2.80 -12.10 14.05
C ARG A 166 2.08 -13.43 13.79
N LEU A 167 1.54 -13.63 12.57
CA LEU A 167 0.87 -14.88 12.23
C LEU A 167 1.82 -16.07 12.30
N MET A 168 3.01 -15.96 11.70
CA MET A 168 4.00 -17.03 11.71
C MET A 168 4.51 -17.33 13.13
N SER A 169 4.67 -16.31 13.96
CA SER A 169 5.07 -16.49 15.37
C SER A 169 3.97 -17.21 16.16
N ARG A 170 2.71 -16.83 16.01
CA ARG A 170 1.57 -17.50 16.65
C ARG A 170 1.48 -18.97 16.26
N VAL A 171 1.60 -19.28 14.98
CA VAL A 171 1.59 -20.68 14.49
C VAL A 171 2.75 -21.48 15.09
N ARG A 172 3.96 -20.92 15.13
CA ARG A 172 5.13 -21.58 15.73
C ARG A 172 4.97 -21.82 17.23
N ASN A 173 4.30 -20.89 17.92
CA ASN A 173 4.04 -21.02 19.36
C ASN A 173 2.86 -21.97 19.66
N GLY A 174 2.23 -22.55 18.65
CA GLY A 174 1.05 -23.43 18.83
C GLY A 174 -0.17 -22.66 19.35
N GLU A 175 -0.27 -21.35 19.14
CA GLU A 175 -1.41 -20.58 19.57
C GLU A 175 -2.67 -21.00 18.80
N LEU A 176 -3.67 -21.48 19.53
CA LEU A 176 -4.97 -21.84 18.97
C LEU A 176 -5.83 -20.60 18.75
N CYS A 177 -6.64 -20.61 17.69
CA CYS A 177 -7.71 -19.64 17.52
C CYS A 177 -8.85 -19.98 18.49
N GLN A 178 -9.48 -18.96 19.05
CA GLN A 178 -10.74 -19.15 19.79
C GLN A 178 -11.81 -19.69 18.83
N PRO A 179 -12.56 -20.74 19.22
CA PRO A 179 -13.60 -21.30 18.35
C PRO A 179 -14.79 -20.38 18.20
N GLU A 180 -15.04 -19.53 19.19
CA GLU A 180 -16.14 -18.57 19.21
C GLU A 180 -15.64 -17.17 19.59
N PRO A 181 -16.16 -16.08 18.97
CA PRO A 181 -17.05 -16.12 17.78
C PRO A 181 -16.30 -16.63 16.54
N VAL A 182 -17.01 -17.24 15.59
CA VAL A 182 -16.43 -17.68 14.32
C VAL A 182 -15.81 -16.48 13.61
N SER A 183 -14.52 -16.62 13.24
CA SER A 183 -13.77 -15.56 12.53
C SER A 183 -13.36 -16.05 11.15
N TYR A 184 -13.88 -15.42 10.14
CA TYR A 184 -13.50 -15.67 8.74
C TYR A 184 -12.25 -14.90 8.38
N THR A 185 -11.31 -15.54 7.71
CA THR A 185 -10.08 -14.89 7.26
C THR A 185 -9.79 -15.24 5.81
N ASN A 186 -9.50 -14.22 5.01
CA ASN A 186 -8.93 -14.39 3.69
C ASN A 186 -7.43 -14.13 3.75
N ARG A 187 -6.62 -14.98 3.10
CA ARG A 187 -5.16 -14.94 3.19
C ARG A 187 -4.52 -15.14 1.83
N ILE A 188 -3.45 -14.40 1.58
CA ILE A 188 -2.61 -14.55 0.39
C ILE A 188 -1.14 -14.68 0.80
N HIS A 189 -0.42 -15.61 0.18
CA HIS A 189 1.02 -15.72 0.39
C HIS A 189 1.73 -14.62 -0.40
N ARG A 190 2.77 -14.01 0.22
CA ARG A 190 3.57 -12.95 -0.41
C ARG A 190 4.42 -13.42 -1.60
#